data_08ef48fed71875cb80aad1323ca3e011
#
_entry.id   08ef48fed71875cb80aad1323ca3e011
#
_cell.length_a   1.000
_cell.length_b   1.000
_cell.length_c   1.000
_cell.angle_alpha   90.00
_cell.angle_beta   90.00
_cell.angle_gamma   90.00
#
_symmetry.space_group_name_H-M   'P 1'
#
loop_
_entity.id
_entity.type
_entity.pdbx_description
1 polymer ?
#
loop_
_entity_poly.entity_id
_entity_poly.type
_entity_poly.pdbx_seq_one_letter_code
_entity_poly.pdbx_strand_id
1 'polypeptide(L)'
;EDADGGGPAVFHDMPEMIITLNTGGRKQVFLKIRVSLELQSGADVAKIQSLMPRIVDNFQVYLRELRIDDLKGSAGMYRLREELLARASAAAAPVKVSDVLFKEMLVQ
;
A
#
# COMPACT_ATOMS: atom_id res chain seq x y z
N GLU A 1 -18.29 -18.55 -7.10
CA GLU A 1 -18.20 -18.13 -7.20
C GLU A 1 -18.00 -17.28 -7.16
N ASP A 2 -17.68 -17.25 -7.39
CA ASP A 2 -17.49 -16.37 -7.30
C ASP A 2 -18.22 -15.68 -7.11
N ALA A 3 -18.36 -15.82 -6.66
CA ALA A 3 -19.33 -15.23 -6.41
C ALA A 3 -19.27 -13.91 -6.18
N ASP A 4 -18.50 -13.51 -5.76
CA ASP A 4 -18.52 -12.36 -5.38
C ASP A 4 -18.23 -11.48 -6.31
N GLY A 5 -18.43 -11.38 -7.07
CA GLY A 5 -18.22 -10.45 -7.86
C GLY A 5 -18.28 -10.61 -9.07
N GLY A 6 -18.27 -11.51 -9.24
CA GLY A 6 -18.43 -11.69 -10.45
C GLY A 6 -17.60 -10.96 -11.35
N GLY A 7 -16.69 -11.11 -11.73
CA GLY A 7 -15.92 -10.40 -12.67
C GLY A 7 -14.45 -10.46 -12.36
N PRO A 8 -13.60 -10.09 -13.29
CA PRO A 8 -12.16 -10.10 -13.05
C PRO A 8 -11.80 -9.09 -11.98
N ALA A 9 -10.73 -9.39 -11.28
CA ALA A 9 -10.15 -8.43 -10.32
C ALA A 9 -9.74 -7.17 -11.04
N VAL A 10 -9.86 -6.05 -10.38
CA VAL A 10 -9.42 -4.79 -10.92
C VAL A 10 -8.35 -4.20 -10.02
N PHE A 11 -7.50 -3.40 -10.60
CA PHE A 11 -6.43 -2.76 -9.87
C PHE A 11 -6.64 -1.27 -9.87
N HIS A 12 -6.43 -0.66 -8.72
CA HIS A 12 -6.56 0.79 -8.57
C HIS A 12 -5.23 1.33 -8.08
N ASP A 13 -4.60 2.17 -8.88
CA ASP A 13 -3.31 2.73 -8.53
C ASP A 13 -3.46 3.78 -7.45
N MET A 14 -2.59 3.71 -6.45
CA MET A 14 -2.50 4.76 -5.45
C MET A 14 -1.56 5.84 -5.94
N PRO A 15 -1.69 7.06 -5.41
CA PRO A 15 -0.75 8.11 -5.75
C PRO A 15 0.65 7.77 -5.26
N GLU A 16 1.65 8.30 -5.94
CA GLU A 16 3.03 8.13 -5.52
C GLU A 16 3.23 8.74 -4.13
N MET A 17 4.00 8.05 -3.32
CA MET A 17 4.34 8.55 -1.98
C MET A 17 5.85 8.65 -1.87
N ILE A 18 6.32 9.77 -1.30
CA ILE A 18 7.75 9.95 -1.02
C ILE A 18 7.86 10.14 0.48
N ILE A 19 8.56 9.23 1.12
CA ILE A 19 8.62 9.14 2.57
C ILE A 19 10.06 9.31 3.02
N THR A 20 10.29 10.11 4.05
CA THR A 20 11.60 10.18 4.68
C THR A 20 11.71 9.02 5.66
N LEU A 21 12.69 8.17 5.43
CA LEU A 21 12.89 7.01 6.29
C LEU A 21 13.61 7.40 7.57
N ASN A 22 13.39 6.59 8.60
CA ASN A 22 14.05 6.78 9.87
C ASN A 22 15.48 6.22 9.78
N THR A 23 16.47 7.11 9.81
CA THR A 23 17.87 6.70 9.65
C THR A 23 18.69 6.91 10.91
N GLY A 24 18.08 7.37 11.99
CA GLY A 24 18.83 7.71 13.18
C GLY A 24 19.47 9.08 13.15
N GLY A 25 19.14 9.87 12.15
CA GLY A 25 19.44 11.30 12.21
C GLY A 25 20.59 11.86 11.42
N ARG A 26 21.42 11.02 10.78
CA ARG A 26 22.51 11.63 10.10
C ARG A 26 22.31 11.93 8.65
N LYS A 27 21.80 11.04 7.88
CA LYS A 27 21.59 11.17 6.48
C LYS A 27 20.13 11.09 6.20
N GLN A 28 19.61 11.89 5.35
CA GLN A 28 18.23 11.75 4.91
C GLN A 28 18.17 10.74 3.79
N VAL A 29 17.31 9.76 3.97
CA VAL A 29 17.05 8.73 2.96
C VAL A 29 15.57 8.74 2.67
N PHE A 30 15.22 8.72 1.40
CA PHE A 30 13.83 8.79 0.97
C PHE A 30 13.40 7.48 0.33
N LEU A 31 12.17 7.10 0.59
CA LEU A 31 11.53 5.98 -0.09
C LEU A 31 10.50 6.55 -1.04
N LYS A 32 10.66 6.27 -2.31
CA LYS A 32 9.66 6.59 -3.31
C LYS A 32 8.92 5.31 -3.64
N ILE A 33 7.61 5.31 -3.43
CA ILE A 33 6.86 4.07 -3.56
C ILE A 33 5.56 4.32 -4.28
N ARG A 34 5.24 3.43 -5.21
CA ARG A 34 3.96 3.40 -5.89
C ARG A 34 3.39 2.00 -5.77
N VAL A 35 2.15 1.93 -5.35
CA VAL A 35 1.48 0.64 -5.20
C VAL A 35 0.12 0.69 -5.87
N SER A 36 -0.39 -0.47 -6.19
CA SER A 36 -1.73 -0.64 -6.71
C SER A 36 -2.48 -1.58 -5.79
N LEU A 37 -3.75 -1.28 -5.58
CA LEU A 37 -4.61 -2.13 -4.76
C LEU A 37 -5.42 -3.04 -5.65
N GLU A 38 -5.44 -4.31 -5.33
CA GLU A 38 -6.29 -5.25 -6.05
C GLU A 38 -7.64 -5.31 -5.36
N LEU A 39 -8.70 -5.07 -6.13
CA LEU A 39 -10.07 -5.08 -5.65
C LEU A 39 -10.82 -6.24 -6.29
N GLN A 40 -11.84 -6.72 -5.61
CA GLN A 40 -12.60 -7.86 -6.13
C GLN A 40 -13.49 -7.48 -7.28
N SER A 41 -13.89 -6.22 -7.39
CA SER A 41 -14.86 -5.80 -8.40
C SER A 41 -14.64 -4.36 -8.78
N GLY A 42 -14.91 -4.04 -10.03
CA GLY A 42 -14.91 -2.66 -10.50
C GLY A 42 -15.93 -1.79 -9.78
N ALA A 43 -16.96 -2.39 -9.23
CA ALA A 43 -17.95 -1.65 -8.48
C ALA A 43 -17.38 -0.99 -7.21
N ASP A 44 -16.24 -1.49 -6.74
CA ASP A 44 -15.63 -0.94 -5.55
C ASP A 44 -14.74 0.26 -5.81
N VAL A 45 -14.46 0.56 -7.08
CA VAL A 45 -13.49 1.61 -7.42
C VAL A 45 -13.91 2.97 -6.87
N ALA A 46 -15.19 3.32 -7.03
CA ALA A 46 -15.66 4.62 -6.56
C ALA A 46 -15.53 4.75 -5.06
N LYS A 47 -15.82 3.67 -4.34
CA LYS A 47 -15.68 3.69 -2.87
C LYS A 47 -14.23 3.83 -2.46
N ILE A 48 -13.34 3.11 -3.14
CA ILE A 48 -11.91 3.21 -2.85
C ILE A 48 -11.42 4.62 -3.11
N GLN A 49 -11.86 5.24 -4.20
CA GLN A 49 -11.44 6.61 -4.50
C GLN A 49 -11.85 7.58 -3.40
N SER A 50 -13.04 7.41 -2.85
CA SER A 50 -13.50 8.29 -1.78
C SER A 50 -12.75 8.04 -0.47
N LEU A 51 -12.20 6.86 -0.29
CA LEU A 51 -11.46 6.50 0.91
C LEU A 51 -9.95 6.68 0.75
N MET A 52 -9.51 7.04 -0.45
CA MET A 52 -8.08 7.11 -0.76
C MET A 52 -7.28 8.00 0.19
N PRO A 53 -7.76 9.21 0.55
CA PRO A 53 -6.99 10.02 1.49
C PRO A 53 -6.73 9.30 2.82
N ARG A 54 -7.70 8.53 3.29
CA ARG A 54 -7.54 7.79 4.53
C ARG A 54 -6.54 6.64 4.38
N ILE A 55 -6.60 5.96 3.23
CA ILE A 55 -5.66 4.86 2.96
C ILE A 55 -4.24 5.40 2.84
N VAL A 56 -4.07 6.49 2.10
CA VAL A 56 -2.75 7.12 1.93
C VAL A 56 -2.19 7.56 3.28
N ASP A 57 -3.02 8.21 4.10
CA ASP A 57 -2.57 8.67 5.40
C ASP A 57 -2.12 7.49 6.27
N ASN A 58 -2.89 6.41 6.26
CA ASN A 58 -2.57 5.23 7.05
C ASN A 58 -1.24 4.62 6.60
N PHE A 59 -1.02 4.55 5.29
CA PHE A 59 0.24 4.06 4.76
C PHE A 59 1.41 4.94 5.19
N GLN A 60 1.24 6.25 5.10
CA GLN A 60 2.32 7.18 5.42
C GLN A 60 2.72 7.09 6.88
N VAL A 61 1.77 6.92 7.77
CA VAL A 61 2.06 6.78 9.19
C VAL A 61 2.99 5.59 9.42
N TYR A 62 2.68 4.46 8.79
CA TYR A 62 3.50 3.26 8.94
C TYR A 62 4.85 3.42 8.25
N LEU A 63 4.85 3.93 7.01
CA LEU A 63 6.07 4.00 6.22
C LEU A 63 7.12 4.92 6.85
N ARG A 64 6.68 5.98 7.53
CA ARG A 64 7.63 6.89 8.17
C ARG A 64 8.41 6.27 9.30
N GLU A 65 7.91 5.17 9.85
CA GLU A 65 8.61 4.48 10.95
C GLU A 65 9.59 3.44 10.46
N LEU A 66 9.60 3.16 9.17
CA LEU A 66 10.49 2.15 8.63
C LEU A 66 11.93 2.63 8.58
N ARG A 67 12.84 1.70 8.79
CA ARG A 67 14.26 1.90 8.62
C ARG A 67 14.69 1.19 7.34
N ILE A 68 15.86 1.56 6.84
CA ILE A 68 16.36 0.93 5.61
C ILE A 68 16.44 -0.58 5.77
N ASP A 69 16.89 -1.05 6.95
CA ASP A 69 17.04 -2.48 7.19
C ASP A 69 15.72 -3.22 7.10
N ASP A 70 14.61 -2.57 7.42
CA ASP A 70 13.29 -3.21 7.34
C ASP A 70 12.87 -3.53 5.91
N LEU A 71 13.55 -2.91 4.94
CA LEU A 71 13.20 -3.09 3.53
C LEU A 71 14.10 -4.07 2.82
N LYS A 72 15.07 -4.67 3.53
CA LYS A 72 16.05 -5.52 2.90
C LYS A 72 15.54 -6.93 2.73
N GLY A 73 15.87 -7.51 1.59
CA GLY A 73 15.61 -8.91 1.31
C GLY A 73 14.15 -9.21 1.05
N SER A 74 13.89 -10.45 0.66
CA SER A 74 12.53 -10.87 0.33
C SER A 74 11.64 -10.90 1.57
N ALA A 75 12.21 -11.22 2.72
CA ALA A 75 11.43 -11.24 3.97
C ALA A 75 10.94 -9.83 4.34
N GLY A 76 11.79 -8.82 4.15
CA GLY A 76 11.41 -7.43 4.39
C GLY A 76 10.31 -6.98 3.47
N MET A 77 10.44 -7.31 2.20
CA MET A 77 9.42 -6.95 1.21
C MET A 77 8.09 -7.66 1.47
N TYR A 78 8.15 -8.93 1.85
CA TYR A 78 6.93 -9.65 2.18
C TYR A 78 6.23 -9.01 3.38
N ARG A 79 6.98 -8.68 4.40
CA ARG A 79 6.43 -8.06 5.60
C ARG A 79 5.80 -6.71 5.28
N LEU A 80 6.47 -5.92 4.44
CA LEU A 80 5.94 -4.62 4.02
C LEU A 80 4.61 -4.81 3.29
N ARG A 81 4.55 -5.74 2.35
CA ARG A 81 3.33 -5.98 1.60
C ARG A 81 2.19 -6.41 2.53
N GLU A 82 2.47 -7.32 3.46
CA GLU A 82 1.44 -7.80 4.37
C GLU A 82 0.93 -6.68 5.28
N GLU A 83 1.82 -5.83 5.74
CA GLU A 83 1.41 -4.72 6.59
C GLU A 83 0.57 -3.71 5.82
N LEU A 84 0.98 -3.37 4.61
CA LEU A 84 0.21 -2.44 3.80
C LEU A 84 -1.16 -3.02 3.44
N LEU A 85 -1.22 -4.30 3.17
CA LEU A 85 -2.48 -4.96 2.90
C LEU A 85 -3.42 -4.88 4.11
N ALA A 86 -2.90 -5.14 5.30
CA ALA A 86 -3.72 -5.06 6.51
C ALA A 86 -4.23 -3.64 6.73
N ARG A 87 -3.38 -2.65 6.49
CA ARG A 87 -3.78 -1.26 6.68
C ARG A 87 -4.78 -0.79 5.64
N ALA A 88 -4.58 -1.20 4.38
CA ALA A 88 -5.54 -0.87 3.33
C ALA A 88 -6.89 -1.51 3.62
N SER A 89 -6.89 -2.77 4.05
CA SER A 89 -8.12 -3.46 4.35
C SER A 89 -8.88 -2.80 5.49
N ALA A 90 -8.17 -2.39 6.53
CA ALA A 90 -8.81 -1.73 7.66
C ALA A 90 -9.39 -0.37 7.27
N ALA A 91 -8.66 0.40 6.48
CA ALA A 91 -9.10 1.75 6.10
C ALA A 91 -10.22 1.71 5.06
N ALA A 92 -10.27 0.65 4.26
CA ALA A 92 -11.25 0.56 3.18
C ALA A 92 -12.51 -0.20 3.55
N ALA A 93 -12.55 -0.83 4.72
CA ALA A 93 -13.70 -1.64 5.09
C ALA A 93 -15.00 -0.84 4.95
N PRO A 94 -16.07 -1.44 4.47
CA PRO A 94 -16.24 -2.86 4.16
C PRO A 94 -15.79 -3.29 2.75
N VAL A 95 -15.17 -2.41 2.00
CA VAL A 95 -14.61 -2.79 0.71
C VAL A 95 -13.44 -3.73 0.96
N LYS A 96 -13.35 -4.80 0.18
CA LYS A 96 -12.29 -5.77 0.35
C LYS A 96 -11.14 -5.46 -0.58
N VAL A 97 -9.96 -5.31 0.00
CA VAL A 97 -8.72 -5.19 -0.74
C VAL A 97 -8.07 -6.56 -0.72
N SER A 98 -7.91 -7.15 -1.90
CA SER A 98 -7.41 -8.52 -2.01
C SER A 98 -5.90 -8.61 -1.93
N ASP A 99 -5.22 -7.59 -2.41
CA ASP A 99 -3.75 -7.61 -2.43
C ASP A 99 -3.22 -6.21 -2.65
N VAL A 100 -1.94 -6.05 -2.39
CA VAL A 100 -1.20 -4.82 -2.67
C VAL A 100 -0.05 -5.20 -3.59
N LEU A 101 0.06 -4.50 -4.71
CA LEU A 101 1.11 -4.74 -5.68
C LEU A 101 2.07 -3.57 -5.71
N PHE A 102 3.35 -3.84 -5.65
CA PHE A 102 4.35 -2.79 -5.79
C PHE A 102 4.60 -2.50 -7.26
N LYS A 103 4.36 -1.26 -7.64
CA LYS A 103 4.61 -0.81 -9.01
C LYS A 103 5.98 -0.19 -9.13
N GLU A 104 6.41 0.48 -8.08
CA GLU A 104 7.73 1.10 -8.04
C GLU A 104 8.16 1.21 -6.60
N MET A 105 9.43 0.99 -6.35
CA MET A 105 9.99 1.15 -5.04
C MET A 105 11.46 1.52 -5.19
N LEU A 106 11.79 2.72 -4.76
CA LEU A 106 13.13 3.26 -4.92
C LEU A 106 13.57 3.91 -3.61
N VAL A 107 14.72 3.49 -3.11
CA VAL A 107 15.33 4.08 -1.93
C VAL A 107 16.47 4.96 -2.40
N GLN A 108 16.47 6.22 -2.01
CA GLN A 108 17.50 7.15 -2.48
C GLN A 108 17.85 8.19 -1.43
#